data_d8cffe315df23e177b91203ffcb4e4ef
#
_entry.id   d8cffe315df23e177b91203ffcb4e4ef
#
_cell.length_a   1.000
_cell.length_b   1.000
_cell.length_c   1.000
_cell.angle_alpha   90.00
_cell.angle_beta   90.00
_cell.angle_gamma   90.00
#
_symmetry.space_group_name_H-M   'P 1'
#
loop_
_entity.id
_entity.type
_entity.pdbx_description
1 polymer ?
#
loop_
_entity_poly.entity_id
_entity_poly.type
_entity_poly.pdbx_seq_one_letter_code
_entity_poly.pdbx_strand_id
1 'polypeptide(L)'
;IRHAVQHVKRHRASLDAGQGMPEIRVIAPGRTYRVDSDATHSPMFHQCEGLWIGENVSFKDLKVVFTDFCRAFFENDDLTLRFRPSFFPFTEPSAEIDIQFPSGPLAGRWLEVAGSGQVHPNVVRNMGLDPERYIGFAFGMGLDRLTMLRYGVNDLRLFFDGDLRFLAQFR
;
A
#
# COMPACT_ATOMS: atom_id res chain seq x y z
N ILE A 1 -4.57 -6.03 9.44
CA ILE A 1 -5.58 -6.04 10.54
C ILE A 1 -5.13 -6.91 11.71
N ARG A 2 -4.66 -8.16 11.52
CA ARG A 2 -4.26 -9.05 12.65
C ARG A 2 -3.28 -8.39 13.62
N HIS A 3 -2.22 -7.74 13.12
CA HIS A 3 -1.24 -7.04 13.95
C HIS A 3 -1.86 -5.84 14.69
N ALA A 4 -2.76 -5.11 14.02
CA ALA A 4 -3.50 -4.02 14.65
C ALA A 4 -4.37 -4.50 15.81
N VAL A 5 -5.12 -5.57 15.63
CA VAL A 5 -5.92 -6.19 16.71
C VAL A 5 -5.04 -6.62 17.90
N GLN A 6 -3.87 -7.19 17.63
CA GLN A 6 -2.93 -7.56 18.69
C GLN A 6 -2.36 -6.33 19.43
N HIS A 7 -2.09 -5.25 18.71
CA HIS A 7 -1.65 -3.99 19.30
C HIS A 7 -2.74 -3.42 20.23
N VAL A 8 -3.99 -3.35 19.77
CA VAL A 8 -5.13 -2.91 20.58
C VAL A 8 -5.29 -3.75 21.84
N LYS A 9 -5.19 -5.08 21.72
CA LYS A 9 -5.27 -6.00 22.88
C LYS A 9 -4.19 -5.72 23.92
N ARG A 10 -2.96 -5.42 23.52
CA ARG A 10 -1.86 -5.09 24.45
C ARG A 10 -2.09 -3.78 25.21
N HIS A 11 -2.82 -2.84 24.63
CA HIS A 11 -3.09 -1.52 25.22
C HIS A 11 -4.52 -1.40 25.78
N ARG A 12 -5.22 -2.54 25.93
CA ARG A 12 -6.62 -2.56 26.35
C ARG A 12 -6.83 -1.85 27.69
N ALA A 13 -5.97 -2.08 28.67
CA ALA A 13 -6.08 -1.44 29.99
C ALA A 13 -5.97 0.09 29.90
N SER A 14 -5.07 0.62 29.08
CA SER A 14 -4.94 2.08 28.85
C SER A 14 -6.17 2.65 28.15
N LEU A 15 -6.73 1.93 27.17
CA LEU A 15 -7.94 2.30 26.47
C LEU A 15 -9.15 2.35 27.41
N ASP A 16 -9.31 1.33 28.26
CA ASP A 16 -10.41 1.24 29.23
C ASP A 16 -10.29 2.30 30.33
N ALA A 17 -9.06 2.73 30.65
CA ALA A 17 -8.79 3.87 31.53
C ALA A 17 -8.91 5.25 30.84
N GLY A 18 -9.29 5.32 29.56
CA GLY A 18 -9.43 6.56 28.80
C GLY A 18 -8.10 7.23 28.39
N GLN A 19 -6.95 6.58 28.66
CA GLN A 19 -5.61 7.15 28.37
C GLN A 19 -5.21 7.04 26.89
N GLY A 20 -5.98 6.29 26.09
CA GLY A 20 -5.65 6.03 24.68
C GLY A 20 -4.59 4.95 24.50
N MET A 21 -4.04 4.89 23.30
CA MET A 21 -2.95 3.99 22.93
C MET A 21 -1.98 4.67 21.95
N PRO A 22 -0.73 4.18 21.84
CA PRO A 22 0.17 4.60 20.77
C PRO A 22 -0.44 4.34 19.39
N GLU A 23 -0.12 5.18 18.41
CA GLU A 23 -0.54 4.98 17.02
C GLU A 23 -0.09 3.62 16.49
N ILE A 24 -0.93 3.02 15.66
CA ILE A 24 -0.60 1.82 14.90
C ILE A 24 0.01 2.25 13.58
N ARG A 25 1.29 1.95 13.37
CA ARG A 25 1.99 2.13 12.09
C ARG A 25 2.62 0.79 11.73
N VAL A 26 2.10 0.14 10.70
CA VAL A 26 2.56 -1.19 10.31
C VAL A 26 2.58 -1.34 8.79
N ILE A 27 3.61 -2.00 8.30
CA ILE A 27 3.65 -2.57 6.96
C ILE A 27 3.73 -4.09 7.05
N ALA A 28 3.11 -4.78 6.11
CA ALA A 28 3.04 -6.24 6.07
C ALA A 28 3.33 -6.72 4.64
N PRO A 29 4.62 -6.90 4.27
CA PRO A 29 4.96 -7.52 3.00
C PRO A 29 4.74 -9.04 3.07
N GLY A 30 4.36 -9.64 1.95
CA GLY A 30 4.14 -11.07 1.88
C GLY A 30 3.78 -11.55 0.49
N ARG A 31 3.65 -12.87 0.37
CA ARG A 31 3.16 -13.53 -0.85
C ARG A 31 1.65 -13.56 -0.86
N THR A 32 1.09 -13.28 -2.03
CA THR A 32 -0.35 -13.36 -2.30
C THR A 32 -0.59 -14.24 -3.51
N TYR A 33 -1.80 -14.80 -3.60
CA TYR A 33 -2.15 -15.77 -4.64
C TYR A 33 -3.49 -15.41 -5.26
N ARG A 34 -3.57 -15.50 -6.60
CA ARG A 34 -4.80 -15.32 -7.36
C ARG A 34 -4.80 -16.19 -8.61
N VAL A 35 -5.99 -16.52 -9.11
CA VAL A 35 -6.12 -17.24 -10.39
C VAL A 35 -5.98 -16.23 -11.53
N ASP A 36 -4.74 -15.93 -11.90
CA ASP A 36 -4.42 -15.00 -12.98
C ASP A 36 -3.00 -15.29 -13.50
N SER A 37 -2.79 -15.26 -14.82
CA SER A 37 -1.49 -15.57 -15.42
C SER A 37 -1.35 -14.98 -16.82
N ASP A 38 -0.55 -13.89 -16.94
CA ASP A 38 -0.12 -13.31 -18.21
C ASP A 38 1.24 -12.60 -18.03
N ALA A 39 1.66 -11.78 -19.00
CA ALA A 39 2.94 -11.04 -18.92
C ALA A 39 2.98 -10.01 -17.75
N THR A 40 1.84 -9.62 -17.21
CA THR A 40 1.69 -8.62 -16.16
C THR A 40 1.08 -9.18 -14.86
N HIS A 41 0.64 -10.43 -14.89
CA HIS A 41 -0.01 -11.12 -13.78
C HIS A 41 0.61 -12.50 -13.54
N SER A 42 0.83 -12.85 -12.29
CA SER A 42 1.31 -14.15 -11.83
C SER A 42 0.32 -14.75 -10.83
N PRO A 43 0.13 -16.08 -10.82
CA PRO A 43 -0.66 -16.75 -9.80
C PRO A 43 -0.16 -16.51 -8.38
N MET A 44 1.15 -16.30 -8.22
CA MET A 44 1.81 -15.87 -7.00
C MET A 44 2.53 -14.55 -7.26
N PHE A 45 2.36 -13.57 -6.39
CA PHE A 45 3.04 -12.28 -6.45
C PHE A 45 3.28 -11.73 -5.04
N HIS A 46 4.10 -10.69 -4.93
CA HIS A 46 4.40 -10.06 -3.66
C HIS A 46 3.60 -8.78 -3.49
N GLN A 47 3.03 -8.60 -2.31
CA GLN A 47 2.25 -7.44 -1.95
C GLN A 47 2.75 -6.86 -0.63
N CYS A 48 2.71 -5.56 -0.49
CA CYS A 48 2.95 -4.86 0.77
C CYS A 48 1.70 -4.08 1.15
N GLU A 49 1.16 -4.42 2.32
CA GLU A 49 0.05 -3.69 2.93
C GLU A 49 0.58 -2.68 3.94
N GLY A 50 0.02 -1.48 3.93
CA GLY A 50 0.29 -0.45 4.94
C GLY A 50 -0.97 -0.09 5.71
N LEU A 51 -0.80 0.17 7.01
CA LEU A 51 -1.88 0.61 7.89
C LEU A 51 -1.34 1.61 8.90
N TRP A 52 -1.99 2.77 8.99
CA TRP A 52 -1.74 3.75 10.03
C TRP A 52 -3.07 4.15 10.69
N ILE A 53 -3.18 3.99 12.00
CA ILE A 53 -4.34 4.36 12.82
C ILE A 53 -3.89 5.19 14.02
N GLY A 54 -4.57 6.28 14.27
CA GLY A 54 -4.35 7.19 15.39
C GLY A 54 -5.56 8.09 15.61
N GLU A 55 -5.43 9.02 16.53
CA GLU A 55 -6.51 9.97 16.83
C GLU A 55 -6.58 11.13 15.81
N ASN A 56 -5.48 11.46 15.16
CA ASN A 56 -5.36 12.61 14.25
C ASN A 56 -4.83 12.23 12.86
N VAL A 57 -5.09 11.00 12.41
CA VAL A 57 -4.67 10.51 11.09
C VAL A 57 -5.75 10.80 10.05
N SER A 58 -5.36 11.27 8.88
CA SER A 58 -6.29 11.70 7.85
C SER A 58 -5.95 11.14 6.46
N PHE A 59 -6.86 11.29 5.51
CA PHE A 59 -6.60 10.97 4.10
C PHE A 59 -5.49 11.87 3.50
N LYS A 60 -5.25 13.06 4.08
CA LYS A 60 -4.13 13.92 3.68
C LYS A 60 -2.79 13.26 4.00
N ASP A 61 -2.70 12.60 5.17
CA ASP A 61 -1.47 11.90 5.58
C ASP A 61 -1.18 10.72 4.64
N LEU A 62 -2.20 9.98 4.21
CA LEU A 62 -2.07 8.96 3.16
C LEU A 62 -1.44 9.55 1.90
N LYS A 63 -1.93 10.70 1.42
CA LYS A 63 -1.40 11.34 0.22
C LYS A 63 0.06 11.73 0.37
N VAL A 64 0.43 12.32 1.51
CA VAL A 64 1.82 12.72 1.80
C VAL A 64 2.72 11.49 1.85
N VAL A 65 2.40 10.52 2.71
CA VAL A 65 3.22 9.32 2.91
C VAL A 65 3.43 8.56 1.60
N PHE A 66 2.37 8.36 0.81
CA PHE A 66 2.48 7.60 -0.44
C PHE A 66 3.21 8.38 -1.53
N THR A 67 3.07 9.71 -1.58
CA THR A 67 3.81 10.56 -2.51
C THR A 67 5.31 10.52 -2.20
N ASP A 68 5.68 10.70 -0.93
CA ASP A 68 7.07 10.67 -0.50
C ASP A 68 7.70 9.29 -0.73
N PHE A 69 6.94 8.22 -0.46
CA PHE A 69 7.37 6.86 -0.79
C PHE A 69 7.64 6.68 -2.28
N CYS A 70 6.72 7.08 -3.16
CA CYS A 70 6.90 6.93 -4.61
C CYS A 70 8.11 7.72 -5.13
N ARG A 71 8.27 8.97 -4.69
CA ARG A 71 9.42 9.80 -5.08
C ARG A 71 10.73 9.18 -4.65
N ALA A 72 10.82 8.75 -3.40
CA ALA A 72 12.02 8.08 -2.88
C ALA A 72 12.28 6.73 -3.57
N PHE A 73 11.25 5.92 -3.78
CA PHE A 73 11.38 4.61 -4.40
C PHE A 73 11.80 4.69 -5.87
N PHE A 74 11.25 5.61 -6.64
CA PHE A 74 11.58 5.79 -8.06
C PHE A 74 12.76 6.76 -8.27
N GLU A 75 13.29 7.36 -7.19
CA GLU A 75 14.36 8.38 -7.24
C GLU A 75 14.02 9.53 -8.21
N ASN A 76 12.78 10.02 -8.12
CA ASN A 76 12.24 11.02 -9.04
C ASN A 76 11.27 11.97 -8.31
N ASP A 77 11.74 13.19 -8.02
CA ASP A 77 10.95 14.21 -7.31
C ASP A 77 9.82 14.82 -8.17
N ASP A 78 9.96 14.75 -9.49
CA ASP A 78 8.97 15.29 -10.45
C ASP A 78 7.84 14.30 -10.76
N LEU A 79 7.84 13.14 -10.09
CA LEU A 79 6.79 12.13 -10.24
C LEU A 79 5.43 12.71 -9.81
N THR A 80 4.44 12.59 -10.68
CA THR A 80 3.08 13.04 -10.40
C THR A 80 2.21 11.88 -9.95
N LEU A 81 1.47 12.07 -8.85
CA LEU A 81 0.51 11.11 -8.36
C LEU A 81 -0.93 11.61 -8.55
N ARG A 82 -1.84 10.67 -8.80
CA ARG A 82 -3.27 10.89 -8.87
C ARG A 82 -4.00 9.87 -8.00
N PHE A 83 -4.95 10.36 -7.20
CA PHE A 83 -5.84 9.54 -6.39
C PHE A 83 -7.22 9.54 -7.04
N ARG A 84 -7.61 8.41 -7.63
CA ARG A 84 -8.92 8.25 -8.28
C ARG A 84 -9.92 7.62 -7.30
N PRO A 85 -11.16 8.13 -7.21
CA PRO A 85 -12.19 7.45 -6.44
C PRO A 85 -12.35 5.98 -6.87
N SER A 86 -12.46 5.09 -5.87
CA SER A 86 -12.64 3.66 -6.07
C SER A 86 -13.55 3.10 -4.97
N PHE A 87 -13.72 1.79 -4.94
CA PHE A 87 -14.49 1.11 -3.92
C PHE A 87 -13.74 -0.11 -3.40
N PHE A 88 -13.54 -0.16 -2.08
CA PHE A 88 -13.10 -1.34 -1.35
C PHE A 88 -13.97 -1.50 -0.11
N PRO A 89 -14.40 -2.73 0.26
CA PRO A 89 -15.36 -2.92 1.36
C PRO A 89 -14.79 -2.58 2.75
N PHE A 90 -13.52 -2.35 2.87
CA PHE A 90 -12.79 -2.07 4.11
C PHE A 90 -12.25 -0.64 4.23
N THR A 91 -12.51 0.22 3.22
CA THR A 91 -12.14 1.64 3.22
C THR A 91 -13.29 2.53 2.73
N GLU A 92 -13.39 3.74 3.32
CA GLU A 92 -14.36 4.76 2.93
C GLU A 92 -13.84 6.16 3.37
N PRO A 93 -13.50 7.07 2.43
CA PRO A 93 -13.45 6.85 0.99
C PRO A 93 -12.30 5.93 0.56
N SER A 94 -12.50 5.29 -0.60
CA SER A 94 -11.49 4.46 -1.27
C SER A 94 -10.88 5.20 -2.45
N ALA A 95 -9.61 4.94 -2.74
CA ALA A 95 -8.93 5.49 -3.89
C ALA A 95 -7.91 4.51 -4.48
N GLU A 96 -7.86 4.45 -5.79
CA GLU A 96 -6.72 3.90 -6.52
C GLU A 96 -5.67 4.98 -6.72
N ILE A 97 -4.40 4.59 -6.64
CA ILE A 97 -3.27 5.50 -6.80
C ILE A 97 -2.58 5.19 -8.11
N ASP A 98 -2.54 6.20 -8.97
CA ASP A 98 -1.80 6.16 -10.22
C ASP A 98 -0.59 7.09 -10.14
N ILE A 99 0.49 6.69 -10.82
CA ILE A 99 1.69 7.51 -11.02
C ILE A 99 1.88 7.85 -12.49
N GLN A 100 2.54 8.97 -12.74
CA GLN A 100 2.94 9.40 -14.08
C GLN A 100 4.39 9.88 -14.06
N PHE A 101 5.22 9.30 -14.93
CA PHE A 101 6.60 9.72 -15.10
C PHE A 101 6.67 10.95 -16.01
N PRO A 102 7.52 11.97 -15.70
CA PRO A 102 7.70 13.15 -16.53
C PRO A 102 8.49 12.86 -17.82
N SER A 103 9.30 11.80 -17.82
CA SER A 103 10.20 11.43 -18.94
C SER A 103 10.37 9.93 -19.06
N GLY A 104 11.04 9.47 -20.11
CA GLY A 104 11.34 8.06 -20.35
C GLY A 104 10.24 7.32 -21.15
N PRO A 105 10.36 5.99 -21.31
CA PRO A 105 9.46 5.19 -22.17
C PRO A 105 8.01 5.17 -21.72
N LEU A 106 7.74 5.48 -20.44
CA LEU A 106 6.41 5.50 -19.84
C LEU A 106 5.90 6.92 -19.60
N ALA A 107 6.58 7.96 -20.11
CA ALA A 107 6.23 9.35 -19.91
C ALA A 107 4.79 9.65 -20.34
N GLY A 108 4.10 10.46 -19.54
CA GLY A 108 2.73 10.90 -19.81
C GLY A 108 1.65 9.84 -19.60
N ARG A 109 2.01 8.58 -19.32
CA ARG A 109 1.05 7.50 -19.05
C ARG A 109 0.73 7.43 -17.56
N TRP A 110 -0.56 7.29 -17.23
CA TRP A 110 -1.00 6.97 -15.89
C TRP A 110 -0.91 5.46 -15.65
N LEU A 111 -0.23 5.08 -14.59
CA LEU A 111 0.05 3.69 -14.23
C LEU A 111 -0.45 3.45 -12.81
N GLU A 112 -1.44 2.59 -12.67
CA GLU A 112 -1.94 2.18 -11.36
C GLU A 112 -0.87 1.39 -10.59
N VAL A 113 -0.65 1.76 -9.32
CA VAL A 113 0.38 1.16 -8.46
C VAL A 113 -0.15 0.67 -7.11
N ALA A 114 -1.30 1.18 -6.65
CA ALA A 114 -1.86 0.80 -5.35
C ALA A 114 -3.36 1.05 -5.25
N GLY A 115 -4.03 0.25 -4.44
CA GLY A 115 -5.33 0.56 -3.86
C GLY A 115 -5.16 1.12 -2.45
N SER A 116 -6.01 2.06 -2.05
CA SER A 116 -5.89 2.74 -0.77
C SER A 116 -7.22 3.30 -0.28
N GLY A 117 -7.23 3.84 0.93
CA GLY A 117 -8.37 4.58 1.44
C GLY A 117 -8.31 4.81 2.95
N GLN A 118 -9.26 5.59 3.43
CA GLN A 118 -9.48 5.72 4.86
C GLN A 118 -10.13 4.45 5.39
N VAL A 119 -9.63 3.94 6.50
CA VAL A 119 -10.14 2.68 7.08
C VAL A 119 -11.60 2.85 7.47
N HIS A 120 -12.45 1.94 6.99
CA HIS A 120 -13.89 2.00 7.24
C HIS A 120 -14.19 1.94 8.75
N PRO A 121 -15.13 2.77 9.28
CA PRO A 121 -15.45 2.80 10.71
C PRO A 121 -15.79 1.43 11.31
N ASN A 122 -16.46 0.56 10.54
CA ASN A 122 -16.74 -0.80 11.00
C ASN A 122 -15.48 -1.65 11.19
N VAL A 123 -14.44 -1.42 10.39
CA VAL A 123 -13.15 -2.11 10.56
C VAL A 123 -12.45 -1.61 11.82
N VAL A 124 -12.47 -0.30 12.08
CA VAL A 124 -11.95 0.30 13.33
C VAL A 124 -12.68 -0.29 14.54
N ARG A 125 -14.01 -0.36 14.49
CA ARG A 125 -14.83 -0.96 15.56
C ARG A 125 -14.51 -2.44 15.76
N ASN A 126 -14.34 -3.21 14.68
CA ASN A 126 -14.00 -4.63 14.73
C ASN A 126 -12.58 -4.88 15.29
N MET A 127 -11.70 -3.89 15.25
CA MET A 127 -10.40 -3.96 15.94
C MET A 127 -10.52 -3.71 17.45
N GLY A 128 -11.69 -3.28 17.93
CA GLY A 128 -11.95 -2.94 19.33
C GLY A 128 -11.63 -1.49 19.69
N LEU A 129 -11.63 -0.59 18.69
CA LEU A 129 -11.43 0.84 18.85
C LEU A 129 -12.74 1.61 18.63
N ASP A 130 -12.83 2.78 19.22
CA ASP A 130 -13.90 3.73 18.98
C ASP A 130 -13.65 4.48 17.67
N PRO A 131 -14.49 4.34 16.64
CA PRO A 131 -14.31 5.02 15.35
C PRO A 131 -14.57 6.54 15.41
N GLU A 132 -15.16 7.06 16.48
CA GLU A 132 -15.29 8.52 16.70
C GLU A 132 -13.99 9.13 17.23
N ARG A 133 -13.11 8.32 17.81
CA ARG A 133 -11.82 8.74 18.35
C ARG A 133 -10.64 8.34 17.48
N TYR A 134 -10.70 7.16 16.87
CA TYR A 134 -9.60 6.61 16.08
C TYR A 134 -9.96 6.54 14.60
N ILE A 135 -9.09 7.08 13.79
CA ILE A 135 -9.20 7.11 12.35
C ILE A 135 -7.86 6.67 11.73
N GLY A 136 -7.87 6.25 10.49
CA GLY A 136 -6.62 5.89 9.83
C GLY A 136 -6.80 5.62 8.36
N PHE A 137 -5.69 5.29 7.73
CA PHE A 137 -5.68 4.89 6.33
C PHE A 137 -4.97 3.54 6.14
N ALA A 138 -5.30 2.90 5.03
CA ALA A 138 -4.61 1.71 4.56
C ALA A 138 -4.28 1.84 3.09
N PHE A 139 -3.25 1.12 2.65
CA PHE A 139 -2.93 0.94 1.24
C PHE A 139 -2.39 -0.47 1.00
N GLY A 140 -2.58 -0.96 -0.22
CA GLY A 140 -1.98 -2.19 -0.71
C GLY A 140 -1.31 -1.97 -2.05
N MET A 141 -0.06 -2.41 -2.20
CA MET A 141 0.71 -2.26 -3.42
C MET A 141 1.39 -3.55 -3.83
N GLY A 142 1.41 -3.85 -5.14
CA GLY A 142 2.12 -4.98 -5.72
C GLY A 142 3.61 -4.67 -5.86
N LEU A 143 4.47 -5.35 -5.08
CA LEU A 143 5.92 -5.11 -5.10
C LEU A 143 6.53 -5.46 -6.45
N ASP A 144 6.09 -6.55 -7.07
CA ASP A 144 6.56 -6.96 -8.38
C ASP A 144 6.24 -5.90 -9.45
N ARG A 145 5.04 -5.30 -9.38
CA ARG A 145 4.63 -4.21 -10.28
C ARG A 145 5.53 -2.98 -10.13
N LEU A 146 5.79 -2.55 -8.89
CA LEU A 146 6.70 -1.43 -8.63
C LEU A 146 8.11 -1.73 -9.12
N THR A 147 8.60 -2.96 -8.92
CA THR A 147 9.91 -3.41 -9.37
C THR A 147 10.02 -3.40 -10.91
N MET A 148 8.97 -3.88 -11.61
CA MET A 148 8.90 -3.79 -13.07
C MET A 148 9.04 -2.34 -13.56
N LEU A 149 8.32 -1.42 -12.93
CA LEU A 149 8.35 0.00 -13.31
C LEU A 149 9.71 0.66 -13.02
N ARG A 150 10.32 0.34 -11.87
CA ARG A 150 11.62 0.90 -11.48
C ARG A 150 12.76 0.44 -12.41
N TYR A 151 12.77 -0.82 -12.77
CA TYR A 151 13.88 -1.44 -13.54
C TYR A 151 13.55 -1.61 -15.03
N GLY A 152 12.39 -1.16 -15.50
CA GLY A 152 12.01 -1.26 -16.91
C GLY A 152 11.77 -2.70 -17.38
N VAL A 153 11.41 -3.60 -16.47
CA VAL A 153 11.07 -4.99 -16.79
C VAL A 153 9.64 -5.05 -17.34
N ASN A 154 9.46 -5.59 -18.52
CA ASN A 154 8.18 -5.62 -19.22
C ASN A 154 7.41 -6.96 -19.12
N ASP A 155 8.01 -7.97 -18.51
CA ASP A 155 7.41 -9.28 -18.31
C ASP A 155 7.67 -9.76 -16.87
N LEU A 156 6.59 -9.89 -16.09
CA LEU A 156 6.63 -10.32 -14.69
C LEU A 156 7.22 -11.71 -14.50
N ARG A 157 7.05 -12.61 -15.48
CA ARG A 157 7.50 -14.00 -15.41
C ARG A 157 9.01 -14.11 -15.26
N LEU A 158 9.78 -13.14 -15.79
CA LEU A 158 11.22 -13.08 -15.67
C LEU A 158 11.73 -13.07 -14.23
N PHE A 159 10.93 -12.56 -13.29
CA PHE A 159 11.30 -12.59 -11.87
C PHE A 159 11.26 -14.00 -11.25
N PHE A 160 10.56 -14.93 -11.90
CA PHE A 160 10.31 -16.27 -11.38
C PHE A 160 10.98 -17.39 -12.19
N ASP A 161 11.42 -17.10 -13.42
CA ASP A 161 12.01 -18.09 -14.34
C ASP A 161 13.41 -18.55 -13.92
N GLY A 162 14.10 -17.80 -13.05
CA GLY A 162 15.45 -18.15 -12.58
C GLY A 162 16.55 -18.04 -13.65
N ASP A 163 16.32 -17.32 -14.75
CA ASP A 163 17.32 -17.13 -15.81
C ASP A 163 18.50 -16.30 -15.31
N LEU A 164 19.67 -16.92 -15.27
CA LEU A 164 20.91 -16.28 -14.79
C LEU A 164 21.31 -15.06 -15.63
N ARG A 165 20.97 -15.01 -16.92
CA ARG A 165 21.25 -13.86 -17.80
C ARG A 165 20.39 -12.66 -17.40
N PHE A 166 19.12 -12.91 -17.05
CA PHE A 166 18.24 -11.89 -16.51
C PHE A 166 18.75 -11.37 -15.16
N LEU A 167 19.09 -12.28 -14.24
CA LEU A 167 19.55 -11.93 -12.89
C LEU A 167 20.90 -11.18 -12.90
N ALA A 168 21.78 -11.48 -13.87
CA ALA A 168 23.11 -10.85 -13.97
C ALA A 168 23.07 -9.34 -14.23
N GLN A 169 21.99 -8.79 -14.77
CA GLN A 169 21.85 -7.35 -15.04
C GLN A 169 21.60 -6.51 -13.78
N PHE A 170 21.31 -7.12 -12.64
CA PHE A 170 21.05 -6.44 -11.35
C PHE A 170 22.22 -6.55 -10.35
N ARG A 171 23.42 -6.73 -10.82
CA ARG A 171 24.66 -6.82 -10.01
C ARG A 171 25.35 -5.47 -9.88
#